data_67dfd67ad282c3bf629299ec18fc7c4a
#
_entry.id   67dfd67ad282c3bf629299ec18fc7c4a
#
_cell.length_a   1.000
_cell.length_b   1.000
_cell.length_c   1.000
_cell.angle_alpha   90.00
_cell.angle_beta   90.00
_cell.angle_gamma   90.00
#
_symmetry.space_group_name_H-M   'P 1'
#
loop_
_entity.id
_entity.type
_entity.pdbx_description
1 polymer ?
#
loop_
_entity_poly.entity_id
_entity_poly.type
_entity_poly.pdbx_seq_one_letter_code
_entity_poly.pdbx_strand_id
1 'polypeptide(L)'
;LQEEWKLEHENRQSIYAPVLAGEATYPEKTLMDASVAKEKALRAEAKVLIEKNLPEVESNDKDYVFLRFIMDYLPHGFIGLLITTIIAAGMSATASGLNALGATTTVDIYKRLIRKEASEKHYVIASKSFTVMWGLIAIGFASIGSLFENLIQFVNIIGSIFYGTVLGIFLSAFLIRSMSSNAVFIAALIAQTIVLV
;
A
#
# COMPACT_ATOMS: atom_id res chain seq x y z
N LEU A 1 8.93 -32.23 1.33
CA LEU A 1 8.86 -30.76 1.52
C LEU A 1 7.67 -30.35 2.38
N GLN A 2 6.42 -30.72 2.03
CA GLN A 2 5.23 -30.37 2.83
C GLN A 2 5.21 -31.08 4.19
N GLU A 3 5.62 -32.33 4.28
CA GLU A 3 5.75 -33.08 5.54
C GLU A 3 6.90 -32.54 6.40
N GLU A 4 8.04 -32.25 5.79
CA GLU A 4 9.18 -31.62 6.47
C GLU A 4 8.83 -30.26 7.04
N TRP A 5 8.09 -29.46 6.28
CA TRP A 5 7.60 -28.15 6.76
C TRP A 5 6.65 -28.30 7.95
N LYS A 6 5.72 -29.27 7.93
CA LYS A 6 4.80 -29.54 9.04
C LYS A 6 5.54 -29.96 10.31
N LEU A 7 6.49 -30.87 10.18
CA LEU A 7 7.33 -31.33 11.30
C LEU A 7 8.13 -30.18 11.91
N GLU A 8 8.69 -29.33 11.09
CA GLU A 8 9.47 -28.18 11.55
C GLU A 8 8.57 -27.15 12.22
N HIS A 9 7.35 -26.94 11.72
CA HIS A 9 6.35 -26.07 12.31
C HIS A 9 5.87 -26.56 13.69
N GLU A 10 5.61 -27.85 13.84
CA GLU A 10 5.22 -28.47 15.10
C GLU A 10 6.36 -28.41 16.13
N ASN A 11 7.59 -28.73 15.74
CA ASN A 11 8.79 -28.61 16.60
C ASN A 11 8.95 -27.17 17.10
N ARG A 12 8.73 -26.19 16.24
CA ARG A 12 8.82 -24.77 16.61
C ARG A 12 7.74 -24.34 17.59
N GLN A 13 6.51 -24.85 17.47
CA GLN A 13 5.44 -24.55 18.43
C GLN A 13 5.80 -24.99 19.86
N SER A 14 6.47 -26.09 20.01
CA SER A 14 6.92 -26.57 21.34
C SER A 14 7.98 -25.65 21.97
N ILE A 15 8.77 -24.96 21.18
CA ILE A 15 9.82 -24.04 21.63
C ILE A 15 9.28 -22.63 21.91
N TYR A 16 8.15 -22.25 21.30
CA TYR A 16 7.59 -20.90 21.47
C TYR A 16 7.12 -20.60 22.89
N ALA A 17 6.49 -21.56 23.56
CA ALA A 17 5.93 -21.33 24.88
C ALA A 17 6.97 -20.84 25.90
N PRO A 18 8.13 -21.49 26.08
CA PRO A 18 9.18 -21.04 27.01
C PRO A 18 9.86 -19.75 26.53
N VAL A 19 9.98 -19.54 25.22
CA VAL A 19 10.58 -18.30 24.66
C VAL A 19 9.69 -17.07 24.92
N LEU A 20 8.37 -17.21 24.74
CA LEU A 20 7.41 -16.14 25.01
C LEU A 20 7.24 -15.84 26.49
N ALA A 21 7.39 -16.87 27.36
CA ALA A 21 7.38 -16.69 28.81
C ALA A 21 8.66 -16.00 29.35
N GLY A 22 9.66 -15.76 28.51
CA GLY A 22 10.94 -15.19 28.92
C GLY A 22 11.85 -16.16 29.71
N GLU A 23 11.47 -17.43 29.80
CA GLU A 23 12.15 -18.49 30.52
C GLU A 23 13.16 -19.27 29.66
N ALA A 24 13.23 -18.92 28.35
CA ALA A 24 14.07 -19.66 27.42
C ALA A 24 15.56 -19.45 27.67
N THR A 25 16.23 -20.55 27.77
CA THR A 25 17.69 -20.65 27.95
C THR A 25 18.42 -20.39 26.61
N TYR A 26 19.71 -20.08 26.66
CA TYR A 26 20.53 -19.81 25.47
C TYR A 26 20.44 -20.91 24.38
N PRO A 27 20.48 -22.21 24.70
CA PRO A 27 20.33 -23.26 23.68
C PRO A 27 18.94 -23.28 23.00
N GLU A 28 17.86 -22.94 23.69
CA GLU A 28 16.52 -22.89 23.10
C GLU A 28 16.36 -21.78 22.10
N LYS A 29 16.95 -20.60 22.36
CA LYS A 29 17.00 -19.49 21.39
C LYS A 29 17.77 -19.88 20.14
N THR A 30 18.90 -20.58 20.28
CA THR A 30 19.70 -21.03 19.15
C THR A 30 18.96 -22.07 18.31
N LEU A 31 18.23 -23.00 18.95
CA LEU A 31 17.38 -23.98 18.27
C LEU A 31 16.24 -23.31 17.52
N MET A 32 15.65 -22.27 18.10
CA MET A 32 14.61 -21.48 17.44
C MET A 32 15.14 -20.75 16.20
N ASP A 33 16.31 -20.11 16.29
CA ASP A 33 16.94 -19.43 15.15
C ASP A 33 17.30 -20.41 14.02
N ALA A 34 17.78 -21.60 14.38
CA ALA A 34 18.06 -22.67 13.41
C ALA A 34 16.78 -23.18 12.72
N SER A 35 15.70 -23.37 13.48
CA SER A 35 14.40 -23.78 12.96
C SER A 35 13.80 -22.72 12.03
N VAL A 36 13.89 -21.43 12.37
CA VAL A 36 13.46 -20.32 11.52
C VAL A 36 14.28 -20.27 10.22
N ALA A 37 15.59 -20.50 10.30
CA ALA A 37 16.45 -20.53 9.12
C ALA A 37 16.10 -21.69 8.18
N LYS A 38 15.82 -22.88 8.75
CA LYS A 38 15.41 -24.05 7.98
C LYS A 38 14.05 -23.87 7.32
N GLU A 39 13.06 -23.30 8.03
CA GLU A 39 11.76 -22.96 7.43
C GLU A 39 11.90 -21.97 6.25
N LYS A 40 12.73 -20.94 6.40
CA LYS A 40 13.02 -19.99 5.31
C LYS A 40 13.63 -20.69 4.09
N ALA A 41 14.54 -21.64 4.32
CA ALA A 41 15.15 -22.42 3.24
C ALA A 41 14.12 -23.30 2.51
N LEU A 42 13.28 -24.05 3.26
CA LEU A 42 12.21 -24.85 2.71
C LEU A 42 11.18 -24.03 1.93
N ARG A 43 10.87 -22.84 2.43
CA ARG A 43 9.96 -21.90 1.75
C ARG A 43 10.56 -21.35 0.46
N ALA A 44 11.85 -21.04 0.44
CA ALA A 44 12.55 -20.62 -0.75
C ALA A 44 12.58 -21.72 -1.83
N GLU A 45 12.85 -22.96 -1.41
CA GLU A 45 12.82 -24.13 -2.29
C GLU A 45 11.42 -24.36 -2.88
N ALA A 46 10.37 -24.27 -2.04
CA ALA A 46 8.98 -24.36 -2.50
C ALA A 46 8.64 -23.31 -3.54
N LYS A 47 9.08 -22.06 -3.35
CA LYS A 47 8.89 -20.99 -4.35
C LYS A 47 9.54 -21.29 -5.68
N VAL A 48 10.78 -21.73 -5.67
CA VAL A 48 11.50 -22.14 -6.91
C VAL A 48 10.76 -23.26 -7.63
N LEU A 49 10.23 -24.24 -6.89
CA LEU A 49 9.45 -25.33 -7.47
C LEU A 49 8.11 -24.85 -8.06
N ILE A 50 7.44 -23.91 -7.42
CA ILE A 50 6.18 -23.31 -7.90
C ILE A 50 6.48 -22.53 -9.21
N GLU A 51 7.45 -21.64 -9.21
CA GLU A 51 7.84 -20.85 -10.39
C GLU A 51 8.24 -21.72 -11.57
N LYS A 52 8.92 -22.84 -11.31
CA LYS A 52 9.35 -23.78 -12.35
C LYS A 52 8.19 -24.58 -12.95
N ASN A 53 7.21 -24.99 -12.13
CA ASN A 53 6.16 -25.90 -12.57
C ASN A 53 4.83 -25.19 -12.88
N LEU A 54 4.61 -24.00 -12.33
CA LEU A 54 3.39 -23.21 -12.44
C LEU A 54 3.74 -21.73 -12.63
N PRO A 55 4.30 -21.34 -13.78
CA PRO A 55 4.76 -19.97 -14.02
C PRO A 55 3.64 -18.90 -13.99
N GLU A 56 2.38 -19.32 -14.08
CA GLU A 56 1.22 -18.43 -13.99
C GLU A 56 0.75 -18.19 -12.54
N VAL A 57 1.31 -18.92 -11.56
CA VAL A 57 0.94 -18.78 -10.14
C VAL A 57 1.94 -17.87 -9.43
N GLU A 58 1.43 -16.83 -8.82
CA GLU A 58 2.24 -15.92 -8.02
C GLU A 58 2.80 -16.65 -6.78
N SER A 59 4.12 -16.72 -6.67
CA SER A 59 4.83 -17.39 -5.57
C SER A 59 4.92 -16.53 -4.29
N ASN A 60 4.54 -15.26 -4.38
CA ASN A 60 4.58 -14.32 -3.27
C ASN A 60 3.27 -14.33 -2.47
N ASP A 61 3.31 -14.86 -1.27
CA ASP A 61 2.16 -15.01 -0.37
C ASP A 61 2.03 -13.91 0.69
N LYS A 62 2.90 -12.89 0.66
CA LYS A 62 2.97 -11.86 1.71
C LYS A 62 1.67 -11.08 1.88
N ASP A 63 0.99 -10.80 0.78
CA ASP A 63 -0.25 -10.03 0.80
C ASP A 63 -1.44 -10.86 1.31
N TYR A 64 -1.31 -12.20 1.30
CA TYR A 64 -2.34 -13.13 1.77
C TYR A 64 -2.19 -13.56 3.23
N VAL A 65 -1.03 -13.33 3.85
CA VAL A 65 -0.75 -13.78 5.23
C VAL A 65 -1.78 -13.23 6.22
N PHE A 66 -2.10 -11.96 6.13
CA PHE A 66 -3.07 -11.33 7.01
C PHE A 66 -4.48 -11.88 6.81
N LEU A 67 -4.91 -12.07 5.56
CA LEU A 67 -6.23 -12.62 5.25
C LEU A 67 -6.35 -14.06 5.75
N ARG A 68 -5.32 -14.88 5.57
CA ARG A 68 -5.30 -16.25 6.03
C ARG A 68 -5.34 -16.36 7.56
N PHE A 69 -4.57 -15.52 8.25
CA PHE A 69 -4.63 -15.42 9.71
C PHE A 69 -6.06 -15.13 10.20
N ILE A 70 -6.76 -14.19 9.57
CA ILE A 70 -8.15 -13.87 9.90
C ILE A 70 -9.06 -15.11 9.72
N MET A 71 -8.92 -15.81 8.60
CA MET A 71 -9.77 -16.96 8.27
C MET A 71 -9.51 -18.15 9.18
N ASP A 72 -8.26 -18.36 9.59
CA ASP A 72 -7.87 -19.55 10.38
C ASP A 72 -8.10 -19.37 11.90
N TYR A 73 -8.01 -18.13 12.42
CA TYR A 73 -8.01 -17.89 13.86
C TYR A 73 -9.21 -17.09 14.40
N LEU A 74 -9.98 -16.41 13.56
CA LEU A 74 -11.13 -15.65 14.05
C LEU A 74 -12.43 -16.47 13.99
N PRO A 75 -13.33 -16.28 14.96
CA PRO A 75 -14.69 -16.84 14.89
C PRO A 75 -15.44 -16.34 13.64
N HIS A 76 -16.22 -17.21 13.01
CA HIS A 76 -16.87 -16.96 11.72
C HIS A 76 -17.68 -15.64 11.65
N GLY A 77 -18.36 -15.24 12.73
CA GLY A 77 -19.10 -13.96 12.76
C GLY A 77 -18.20 -12.74 12.69
N PHE A 78 -17.02 -12.77 13.32
CA PHE A 78 -16.04 -11.69 13.29
C PHE A 78 -15.33 -11.59 11.95
N ILE A 79 -15.12 -12.69 11.24
CA ILE A 79 -14.52 -12.72 9.90
C ILE A 79 -15.36 -11.85 8.95
N GLY A 80 -16.69 -12.08 8.91
CA GLY A 80 -17.59 -11.30 8.05
C GLY A 80 -17.59 -9.81 8.39
N LEU A 81 -17.64 -9.47 9.68
CA LEU A 81 -17.59 -8.09 10.15
C LEU A 81 -16.28 -7.40 9.74
N LEU A 82 -15.15 -8.07 9.91
CA LEU A 82 -13.83 -7.53 9.61
C LEU A 82 -13.63 -7.32 8.11
N ILE A 83 -14.01 -8.28 7.28
CA ILE A 83 -13.96 -8.15 5.82
C ILE A 83 -14.84 -6.99 5.35
N THR A 84 -16.06 -6.90 5.87
CA THR A 84 -16.98 -5.80 5.54
C THR A 84 -16.40 -4.44 5.93
N THR A 85 -15.77 -4.36 7.09
CA THR A 85 -15.12 -3.13 7.58
C THR A 85 -13.95 -2.73 6.68
N ILE A 86 -13.10 -3.67 6.27
CA ILE A 86 -11.98 -3.41 5.36
C ILE A 86 -12.48 -2.88 4.01
N ILE A 87 -13.51 -3.53 3.44
CA ILE A 87 -14.10 -3.09 2.17
C ILE A 87 -14.71 -1.70 2.32
N ALA A 88 -15.50 -1.46 3.38
CA ALA A 88 -16.12 -0.17 3.63
C ALA A 88 -15.08 0.95 3.82
N ALA A 89 -13.99 0.69 4.55
CA ALA A 89 -12.89 1.63 4.72
C ALA A 89 -12.19 1.95 3.40
N GLY A 90 -11.92 0.94 2.58
CA GLY A 90 -11.32 1.11 1.25
C GLY A 90 -12.21 1.93 0.32
N MET A 91 -13.50 1.62 0.27
CA MET A 91 -14.48 2.38 -0.53
C MET A 91 -14.60 3.84 -0.06
N SER A 92 -14.64 4.07 1.24
CA SER A 92 -14.74 5.41 1.83
C SER A 92 -13.51 6.26 1.51
N ALA A 93 -12.30 5.71 1.70
CA ALA A 93 -11.04 6.39 1.39
C ALA A 93 -10.94 6.74 -0.10
N THR A 94 -11.24 5.78 -0.97
CA THR A 94 -11.22 5.99 -2.43
C THR A 94 -12.24 7.04 -2.87
N ALA A 95 -13.47 6.98 -2.38
CA ALA A 95 -14.51 7.95 -2.72
C ALA A 95 -14.13 9.37 -2.27
N SER A 96 -13.59 9.53 -1.05
CA SER A 96 -13.10 10.81 -0.54
C SER A 96 -11.97 11.37 -1.40
N GLY A 97 -10.98 10.54 -1.75
CA GLY A 97 -9.84 10.93 -2.57
C GLY A 97 -10.27 11.39 -3.97
N LEU A 98 -11.12 10.61 -4.63
CA LEU A 98 -11.63 10.96 -5.96
C LEU A 98 -12.48 12.24 -5.96
N ASN A 99 -13.30 12.42 -4.92
CA ASN A 99 -14.10 13.64 -4.77
C ASN A 99 -13.21 14.87 -4.52
N ALA A 100 -12.18 14.74 -3.69
CA ALA A 100 -11.21 15.81 -3.47
C ALA A 100 -10.47 16.19 -4.75
N LEU A 101 -9.99 15.23 -5.52
CA LEU A 101 -9.34 15.46 -6.82
C LEU A 101 -10.27 16.13 -7.82
N GLY A 102 -11.52 15.68 -7.92
CA GLY A 102 -12.54 16.27 -8.79
C GLY A 102 -12.86 17.72 -8.40
N ALA A 103 -13.04 17.98 -7.09
CA ALA A 103 -13.32 19.31 -6.58
C ALA A 103 -12.14 20.27 -6.79
N THR A 104 -10.92 19.86 -6.44
CA THR A 104 -9.70 20.67 -6.64
C THR A 104 -9.47 20.97 -8.11
N THR A 105 -9.60 19.98 -8.99
CA THR A 105 -9.49 20.19 -10.45
C THR A 105 -10.53 21.19 -10.95
N THR A 106 -11.74 21.14 -10.43
CA THR A 106 -12.81 22.07 -10.81
C THR A 106 -12.55 23.49 -10.32
N VAL A 107 -12.18 23.65 -9.05
CA VAL A 107 -12.04 24.98 -8.43
C VAL A 107 -10.73 25.63 -8.84
N ASP A 108 -9.61 24.93 -8.73
CA ASP A 108 -8.29 25.52 -8.89
C ASP A 108 -7.84 25.60 -10.36
N ILE A 109 -8.27 24.63 -11.18
CA ILE A 109 -7.88 24.59 -12.58
C ILE A 109 -9.01 25.09 -13.47
N TYR A 110 -10.16 24.42 -13.47
CA TYR A 110 -11.21 24.67 -14.44
C TYR A 110 -11.85 26.06 -14.25
N LYS A 111 -12.31 26.37 -13.05
CA LYS A 111 -12.94 27.69 -12.74
C LYS A 111 -11.94 28.83 -12.83
N ARG A 112 -10.70 28.63 -12.41
CA ARG A 112 -9.69 29.70 -12.34
C ARG A 112 -9.02 30.00 -13.68
N LEU A 113 -8.73 28.95 -14.50
CA LEU A 113 -7.95 29.10 -15.72
C LEU A 113 -8.80 29.02 -16.99
N ILE A 114 -9.87 28.19 -17.00
CA ILE A 114 -10.60 27.87 -18.23
C ILE A 114 -11.92 28.62 -18.29
N ARG A 115 -12.73 28.58 -17.26
CA ARG A 115 -14.08 29.16 -17.29
C ARG A 115 -14.39 29.88 -15.99
N LYS A 116 -14.12 31.18 -15.95
CA LYS A 116 -14.23 32.00 -14.74
C LYS A 116 -15.69 32.31 -14.35
N GLU A 117 -16.59 32.35 -15.32
CA GLU A 117 -18.01 32.66 -15.14
C GLU A 117 -18.86 31.55 -15.73
N ALA A 118 -19.52 30.79 -14.87
CA ALA A 118 -20.50 29.77 -15.20
C ALA A 118 -21.49 29.60 -14.07
N SER A 119 -22.63 28.96 -14.34
CA SER A 119 -23.62 28.67 -13.32
C SER A 119 -23.11 27.64 -12.31
N GLU A 120 -23.59 27.69 -11.09
CA GLU A 120 -23.24 26.70 -10.05
C GLU A 120 -23.54 25.26 -10.51
N LYS A 121 -24.67 25.06 -11.23
CA LYS A 121 -25.00 23.74 -11.81
C LYS A 121 -23.90 23.23 -12.76
N HIS A 122 -23.31 24.15 -13.55
CA HIS A 122 -22.22 23.79 -14.46
C HIS A 122 -20.98 23.30 -13.70
N TYR A 123 -20.58 24.00 -12.62
CA TYR A 123 -19.42 23.57 -11.82
C TYR A 123 -19.66 22.26 -11.10
N VAL A 124 -20.87 21.98 -10.64
CA VAL A 124 -21.23 20.69 -10.05
C VAL A 124 -21.12 19.56 -11.08
N ILE A 125 -21.58 19.77 -12.31
CA ILE A 125 -21.45 18.78 -13.40
C ILE A 125 -19.98 18.60 -13.77
N ALA A 126 -19.22 19.68 -13.87
CA ALA A 126 -17.78 19.62 -14.14
C ALA A 126 -17.04 18.82 -13.05
N SER A 127 -17.34 19.07 -11.76
CA SER A 127 -16.76 18.32 -10.64
C SER A 127 -17.04 16.83 -10.73
N LYS A 128 -18.29 16.45 -11.01
CA LYS A 128 -18.66 15.05 -11.21
C LYS A 128 -17.91 14.42 -12.39
N SER A 129 -17.77 15.15 -13.51
CA SER A 129 -17.04 14.68 -14.69
C SER A 129 -15.55 14.48 -14.39
N PHE A 130 -14.92 15.40 -13.65
CA PHE A 130 -13.54 15.24 -13.22
C PHE A 130 -13.37 14.10 -12.21
N THR A 131 -14.34 13.89 -11.31
CA THR A 131 -14.32 12.72 -10.41
C THR A 131 -14.32 11.40 -11.19
N VAL A 132 -15.16 11.29 -12.22
CA VAL A 132 -15.18 10.11 -13.12
C VAL A 132 -13.85 9.97 -13.87
N MET A 133 -13.32 11.04 -14.42
CA MET A 133 -12.02 11.06 -15.10
C MET A 133 -10.91 10.54 -14.18
N TRP A 134 -10.82 11.07 -12.97
CA TRP A 134 -9.83 10.60 -11.98
C TRP A 134 -10.05 9.15 -11.57
N GLY A 135 -11.31 8.70 -11.50
CA GLY A 135 -11.65 7.29 -11.26
C GLY A 135 -11.11 6.37 -12.37
N LEU A 136 -11.26 6.76 -13.63
CA LEU A 136 -10.70 5.99 -14.76
C LEU A 136 -9.17 5.95 -14.73
N ILE A 137 -8.52 7.05 -14.38
CA ILE A 137 -7.07 7.11 -14.20
C ILE A 137 -6.65 6.18 -13.06
N ALA A 138 -7.36 6.19 -11.93
CA ALA A 138 -7.08 5.32 -10.79
C ALA A 138 -7.23 3.83 -11.16
N ILE A 139 -8.22 3.45 -11.96
CA ILE A 139 -8.37 2.08 -12.47
C ILE A 139 -7.19 1.70 -13.35
N GLY A 140 -6.74 2.60 -14.23
CA GLY A 140 -5.54 2.38 -15.04
C GLY A 140 -4.30 2.12 -14.19
N PHE A 141 -4.09 2.92 -13.15
CA PHE A 141 -3.00 2.71 -12.19
C PHE A 141 -3.12 1.39 -11.42
N ALA A 142 -4.33 1.05 -10.98
CA ALA A 142 -4.55 -0.23 -10.27
C ALA A 142 -4.24 -1.43 -11.17
N SER A 143 -4.52 -1.34 -12.47
CA SER A 143 -4.19 -2.40 -13.44
C SER A 143 -2.68 -2.59 -13.61
N ILE A 144 -1.88 -1.52 -13.49
CA ILE A 144 -0.42 -1.60 -13.52
C ILE A 144 0.12 -2.15 -12.19
N GLY A 145 -0.56 -1.89 -11.08
CA GLY A 145 -0.18 -2.37 -9.75
C GLY A 145 -0.07 -3.88 -9.65
N SER A 146 -0.86 -4.63 -10.42
CA SER A 146 -0.81 -6.10 -10.49
C SER A 146 0.51 -6.66 -11.06
N LEU A 147 1.34 -5.82 -11.69
CA LEU A 147 2.65 -6.22 -12.22
C LEU A 147 3.76 -6.20 -11.15
N PHE A 148 3.46 -5.71 -9.95
CA PHE A 148 4.42 -5.65 -8.85
C PHE A 148 4.16 -6.79 -7.87
N GLU A 149 5.21 -7.46 -7.44
CA GLU A 149 5.14 -8.60 -6.51
C GLU A 149 4.57 -8.24 -5.14
N ASN A 150 4.59 -6.96 -4.74
CA ASN A 150 4.13 -6.51 -3.44
C ASN A 150 3.44 -5.15 -3.55
N LEU A 151 2.14 -5.12 -3.28
CA LEU A 151 1.31 -3.91 -3.34
C LEU A 151 1.79 -2.81 -2.38
N ILE A 152 2.25 -3.18 -1.18
CA ILE A 152 2.75 -2.21 -0.19
C ILE A 152 4.04 -1.57 -0.70
N GLN A 153 4.92 -2.35 -1.29
CA GLN A 153 6.16 -1.84 -1.90
C GLN A 153 5.85 -0.89 -3.06
N PHE A 154 4.92 -1.25 -3.93
CA PHE A 154 4.48 -0.40 -5.05
C PHE A 154 3.96 0.95 -4.56
N VAL A 155 3.05 0.96 -3.58
CA VAL A 155 2.50 2.19 -2.99
C VAL A 155 3.58 3.04 -2.34
N ASN A 156 4.53 2.43 -1.62
CA ASN A 156 5.65 3.14 -1.01
C ASN A 156 6.60 3.76 -2.04
N ILE A 157 6.90 3.07 -3.13
CA ILE A 157 7.73 3.59 -4.22
C ILE A 157 7.05 4.82 -4.83
N ILE A 158 5.78 4.70 -5.23
CA ILE A 158 5.01 5.82 -5.79
C ILE A 158 4.94 6.99 -4.80
N GLY A 159 4.63 6.70 -3.54
CA GLY A 159 4.54 7.73 -2.49
C GLY A 159 5.86 8.45 -2.27
N SER A 160 6.98 7.74 -2.20
CA SER A 160 8.30 8.31 -1.95
C SER A 160 8.73 9.31 -3.01
N ILE A 161 8.31 9.11 -4.26
CA ILE A 161 8.59 10.04 -5.37
C ILE A 161 7.97 11.42 -5.10
N PHE A 162 6.78 11.48 -4.51
CA PHE A 162 6.03 12.73 -4.35
C PHE A 162 6.12 13.34 -2.96
N TYR A 163 6.29 12.53 -1.89
CA TYR A 163 6.18 13.01 -0.51
C TYR A 163 7.17 14.10 -0.17
N GLY A 164 8.42 14.00 -0.62
CA GLY A 164 9.46 15.00 -0.36
C GLY A 164 9.12 16.36 -0.96
N THR A 165 8.73 16.40 -2.21
CA THR A 165 8.37 17.62 -2.93
C THR A 165 7.10 18.26 -2.34
N VAL A 166 6.07 17.46 -2.06
CA VAL A 166 4.83 17.95 -1.45
C VAL A 166 5.10 18.53 -0.06
N LEU A 167 5.86 17.82 0.78
CA LEU A 167 6.25 18.31 2.10
C LEU A 167 7.04 19.62 2.00
N GLY A 168 7.98 19.72 1.07
CA GLY A 168 8.76 20.94 0.82
C GLY A 168 7.89 22.13 0.45
N ILE A 169 6.88 21.95 -0.39
CA ILE A 169 5.92 23.01 -0.75
C ILE A 169 5.14 23.46 0.50
N PHE A 170 4.62 22.53 1.29
CA PHE A 170 3.88 22.85 2.52
C PHE A 170 4.75 23.59 3.54
N LEU A 171 5.96 23.08 3.83
CA LEU A 171 6.87 23.73 4.76
C LEU A 171 7.25 25.14 4.30
N SER A 172 7.50 25.33 3.00
CA SER A 172 7.80 26.63 2.44
C SER A 172 6.64 27.61 2.62
N ALA A 173 5.41 27.15 2.39
CA ALA A 173 4.21 27.98 2.54
C ALA A 173 3.96 28.42 4.00
N PHE A 174 4.26 27.58 4.98
CA PHE A 174 4.03 27.89 6.40
C PHE A 174 5.19 28.61 7.07
N LEU A 175 6.43 28.27 6.74
CA LEU A 175 7.61 28.77 7.45
C LEU A 175 8.21 30.03 6.81
N ILE A 176 8.06 30.25 5.50
CA ILE A 176 8.75 31.31 4.80
C ILE A 176 7.78 32.34 4.23
N ARG A 177 7.57 33.39 4.99
CA ARG A 177 6.59 34.45 4.71
C ARG A 177 6.90 35.29 3.45
N SER A 178 8.15 35.34 2.98
CA SER A 178 8.62 36.19 1.89
C SER A 178 8.78 35.46 0.54
N MET A 179 8.41 34.18 0.46
CA MET A 179 8.52 33.42 -0.79
C MET A 179 7.44 33.78 -1.80
N SER A 180 7.83 34.02 -3.05
CA SER A 180 6.89 34.19 -4.14
C SER A 180 6.37 32.81 -4.63
N SER A 181 5.12 32.78 -5.07
CA SER A 181 4.47 31.58 -5.63
C SER A 181 5.29 30.97 -6.77
N ASN A 182 5.86 31.79 -7.64
CA ASN A 182 6.66 31.33 -8.77
C ASN A 182 7.96 30.66 -8.33
N ALA A 183 8.63 31.18 -7.28
CA ALA A 183 9.85 30.60 -6.74
C ALA A 183 9.60 29.19 -6.15
N VAL A 184 8.52 29.03 -5.38
CA VAL A 184 8.12 27.72 -4.82
C VAL A 184 7.79 26.72 -5.92
N PHE A 185 7.07 27.17 -6.96
CA PHE A 185 6.71 26.31 -8.09
C PHE A 185 7.93 25.82 -8.86
N ILE A 186 8.86 26.71 -9.18
CA ILE A 186 10.10 26.36 -9.89
C ILE A 186 10.96 25.42 -9.03
N ALA A 187 11.11 25.73 -7.74
CA ALA A 187 11.85 24.88 -6.82
C ALA A 187 11.25 23.47 -6.72
N ALA A 188 9.92 23.38 -6.66
CA ALA A 188 9.22 22.09 -6.64
C ALA A 188 9.43 21.29 -7.94
N LEU A 189 9.41 21.94 -9.10
CA LEU A 189 9.70 21.27 -10.38
C LEU A 189 11.15 20.74 -10.44
N ILE A 190 12.11 21.54 -9.98
CA ILE A 190 13.52 21.12 -9.95
C ILE A 190 13.68 19.96 -8.99
N ALA A 191 13.14 20.06 -7.77
CA ALA A 191 13.20 18.98 -6.76
C ALA A 191 12.56 17.68 -7.29
N GLN A 192 11.39 17.79 -7.92
CA GLN A 192 10.72 16.62 -8.50
C GLN A 192 11.51 15.98 -9.65
N THR A 193 12.15 16.80 -10.49
CA THR A 193 13.01 16.31 -11.57
C THR A 193 14.22 15.55 -11.02
N ILE A 194 14.85 16.07 -9.96
CA ILE A 194 16.01 15.40 -9.30
C ILE A 194 15.60 14.06 -8.68
N VAL A 195 14.40 13.95 -8.13
CA VAL A 195 13.90 12.70 -7.52
C VAL A 195 13.56 11.63 -8.58
N LEU A 196 13.22 12.04 -9.80
CA LEU A 196 12.87 11.13 -10.89
C LEU A 196 14.08 10.62 -11.70
N VAL A 197 15.24 11.22 -11.55
CA VAL A 197 16.50 10.84 -12.22
C VAL A 197 17.37 10.00 -11.30
#